data_26f3da72a5192b262f94b4c7cbe57d4a
#
_entry.id   26f3da72a5192b262f94b4c7cbe57d4a
#
_cell.length_a   1.000
_cell.length_b   1.000
_cell.length_c   1.000
_cell.angle_alpha   90.00
_cell.angle_beta   90.00
_cell.angle_gamma   90.00
#
_symmetry.space_group_name_H-M   'P 1'
#
loop_
_entity.id
_entity.type
_entity.pdbx_description
1 polymer ?
#
loop_
_entity_poly.entity_id
_entity_poly.type
_entity_poly.pdbx_seq_one_letter_code
_entity_poly.pdbx_strand_id
1 'polypeptide(L)'
;MREQKWNLGRLIGRSSALLLLFALLFLPSARAEEGENLPKIIIGSDEYQPYSYYNVDGAPQGVDVEMAREAFRRMGYEPVFRHVAWEDKDEALADGTVDCLWSGFMMNNCEDKYTWARLNLFSRLVAVVRADSAYADLADLAGCRAAVQVTSWAEYLLIRQDQPGIPKVKAVYSFSSMEEVFAVMRKGYADAIVGHECVLNIFLAENEGRYRMLETPLGTAELGVAFQKGAHEELARQLEQTLAEMAADGTVAKILTAYGISGIVRMGGSESK
;
A
#
# COMPACT_ATOMS: atom_id res chain seq x y z
N MET A 1 11.14 -43.10 89.91
CA MET A 1 10.43 -42.29 88.88
C MET A 1 11.45 -41.86 87.82
N ARG A 2 11.37 -42.45 86.59
CA ARG A 2 12.27 -42.16 85.47
C ARG A 2 11.54 -41.34 84.47
N GLU A 3 11.95 -40.10 84.27
CA GLU A 3 11.43 -39.22 83.20
C GLU A 3 11.97 -39.68 81.87
N GLN A 4 11.06 -39.93 80.97
CA GLN A 4 11.36 -40.26 79.55
C GLN A 4 11.33 -38.94 78.70
N LYS A 5 12.54 -38.46 78.36
CA LYS A 5 12.72 -37.34 77.44
C LYS A 5 12.45 -37.82 75.98
N TRP A 6 11.42 -37.33 75.34
CA TRP A 6 11.16 -37.59 73.97
C TRP A 6 12.03 -36.69 73.08
N ASN A 7 12.83 -37.33 72.21
CA ASN A 7 13.64 -36.62 71.18
C ASN A 7 12.78 -36.19 70.02
N LEU A 8 12.34 -34.91 70.02
CA LEU A 8 11.56 -34.30 68.96
C LEU A 8 12.37 -33.75 67.78
N GLY A 9 13.73 -34.00 67.76
CA GLY A 9 14.65 -33.36 66.86
C GLY A 9 14.92 -34.02 65.48
N ARG A 10 14.30 -35.20 65.20
CA ARG A 10 14.68 -36.01 64.02
C ARG A 10 13.67 -36.11 62.92
N LEU A 11 12.47 -35.51 63.06
CA LEU A 11 11.39 -35.59 62.08
C LEU A 11 11.23 -34.34 61.18
N ILE A 12 11.94 -33.21 61.49
CA ILE A 12 11.78 -31.97 60.73
C ILE A 12 12.78 -31.92 59.55
N GLY A 13 13.86 -32.71 59.54
CA GLY A 13 14.91 -32.63 58.51
C GLY A 13 14.60 -33.35 57.19
N ARG A 14 13.61 -34.24 57.14
CA ARG A 14 13.31 -35.02 55.92
C ARG A 14 12.18 -34.50 55.07
N SER A 15 11.26 -33.72 55.62
CA SER A 15 10.11 -33.15 54.88
C SER A 15 10.44 -31.84 54.13
N SER A 16 11.42 -31.07 54.62
CA SER A 16 11.84 -29.82 54.00
C SER A 16 12.65 -30.02 52.71
N ALA A 17 13.41 -31.13 52.62
CA ALA A 17 14.19 -31.44 51.42
C ALA A 17 13.30 -31.91 50.23
N LEU A 18 12.18 -32.56 50.51
CA LEU A 18 11.24 -33.04 49.48
C LEU A 18 10.37 -31.91 48.90
N LEU A 19 10.05 -30.89 49.71
CA LEU A 19 9.31 -29.71 49.27
C LEU A 19 10.13 -28.76 48.42
N LEU A 20 11.43 -28.66 48.63
CA LEU A 20 12.35 -27.87 47.81
C LEU A 20 12.62 -28.52 46.45
N LEU A 21 12.56 -29.85 46.33
CA LEU A 21 12.76 -30.56 45.07
C LEU A 21 11.51 -30.45 44.17
N PHE A 22 10.32 -30.31 44.75
CA PHE A 22 9.07 -30.16 44.00
C PHE A 22 8.83 -28.71 43.51
N ALA A 23 9.39 -27.71 44.19
CA ALA A 23 9.31 -26.30 43.78
C ALA A 23 10.22 -25.98 42.58
N LEU A 24 11.26 -26.78 42.32
CA LEU A 24 12.14 -26.61 41.14
C LEU A 24 11.56 -27.17 39.83
N LEU A 25 10.50 -27.99 39.91
CA LEU A 25 9.83 -28.56 38.74
C LEU A 25 8.73 -27.66 38.17
N PHE A 26 8.37 -26.57 38.84
CA PHE A 26 7.37 -25.60 38.42
C PHE A 26 7.94 -24.20 38.20
N LEU A 27 9.26 -24.07 37.95
CA LEU A 27 9.74 -22.85 37.33
C LEU A 27 9.16 -22.79 35.90
N PRO A 28 8.29 -21.80 35.57
CA PRO A 28 7.98 -21.57 34.22
C PRO A 28 9.31 -21.32 33.52
N SER A 29 9.66 -22.18 32.56
CA SER A 29 10.70 -21.85 31.60
C SER A 29 10.30 -20.52 31.02
N ALA A 30 10.91 -19.45 31.49
CA ALA A 30 10.94 -18.20 30.74
C ALA A 30 11.65 -18.56 29.43
N ARG A 31 10.89 -19.03 28.47
CA ARG A 31 11.27 -19.09 27.06
C ARG A 31 11.56 -17.64 26.75
N ALA A 32 12.81 -17.24 26.77
CA ALA A 32 13.22 -16.02 26.11
C ALA A 32 12.60 -16.17 24.71
N GLU A 33 11.65 -15.29 24.36
CA GLU A 33 11.32 -15.03 22.98
C GLU A 33 12.63 -14.55 22.37
N GLU A 34 13.44 -15.49 21.84
CA GLU A 34 14.37 -15.16 20.80
C GLU A 34 13.47 -14.56 19.73
N GLY A 35 13.56 -13.24 19.55
CA GLY A 35 12.82 -12.55 18.53
C GLY A 35 13.05 -13.31 17.24
N GLU A 36 12.02 -14.01 16.76
CA GLU A 36 12.07 -14.74 15.50
C GLU A 36 12.57 -13.74 14.47
N ASN A 37 13.77 -13.96 13.96
CA ASN A 37 14.34 -13.11 12.92
C ASN A 37 13.58 -13.45 11.62
N LEU A 38 12.41 -12.84 11.47
CA LEU A 38 11.52 -13.10 10.34
C LEU A 38 12.25 -12.78 9.04
N PRO A 39 12.04 -13.57 7.99
CA PRO A 39 12.56 -13.22 6.67
C PRO A 39 12.03 -11.86 6.24
N LYS A 40 12.92 -11.02 5.72
CA LYS A 40 12.57 -9.67 5.26
C LYS A 40 12.00 -9.73 3.85
N ILE A 41 11.04 -8.84 3.58
CA ILE A 41 10.53 -8.55 2.25
C ILE A 41 10.70 -7.06 2.00
N ILE A 42 11.44 -6.70 0.96
CA ILE A 42 11.74 -5.31 0.62
C ILE A 42 10.69 -4.81 -0.38
N ILE A 43 9.92 -3.82 0.04
CA ILE A 43 8.80 -3.25 -0.72
C ILE A 43 9.23 -1.90 -1.27
N GLY A 44 9.30 -1.77 -2.59
CA GLY A 44 9.53 -0.51 -3.28
C GLY A 44 8.25 0.30 -3.37
N SER A 45 8.31 1.56 -2.99
CA SER A 45 7.19 2.50 -3.11
C SER A 45 7.68 3.91 -3.40
N ASP A 46 6.87 4.66 -4.15
CA ASP A 46 7.05 6.09 -4.38
C ASP A 46 6.27 6.91 -3.34
N GLU A 47 6.51 8.21 -3.30
CA GLU A 47 5.64 9.14 -2.55
C GLU A 47 4.35 9.41 -3.33
N TYR A 48 3.31 8.66 -3.01
CA TYR A 48 2.02 8.67 -3.70
C TYR A 48 0.86 8.63 -2.70
N GLN A 49 0.68 9.72 -1.94
CA GLN A 49 -0.37 9.82 -0.93
C GLN A 49 -1.77 9.69 -1.56
N PRO A 50 -2.72 8.91 -0.98
CA PRO A 50 -2.68 8.28 0.35
C PRO A 50 -2.16 6.83 0.34
N TYR A 51 -1.66 6.31 -0.78
CA TYR A 51 -1.22 4.92 -0.88
C TYR A 51 0.07 4.65 -0.12
N SER A 52 1.13 5.39 -0.44
CA SER A 52 2.43 5.30 0.23
C SER A 52 3.06 6.70 0.32
N TYR A 53 3.58 7.05 1.48
CA TYR A 53 4.30 8.31 1.73
C TYR A 53 5.11 8.20 3.02
N TYR A 54 5.97 9.18 3.29
CA TYR A 54 6.76 9.21 4.52
C TYR A 54 6.33 10.39 5.40
N ASN A 55 6.23 10.15 6.70
CA ASN A 55 5.96 11.24 7.65
C ASN A 55 7.23 12.08 7.89
N VAL A 56 7.10 13.12 8.71
CA VAL A 56 8.19 14.04 9.06
C VAL A 56 9.39 13.37 9.74
N ASP A 57 9.18 12.20 10.34
CA ASP A 57 10.23 11.38 10.98
C ASP A 57 10.84 10.36 10.02
N GLY A 58 10.41 10.35 8.76
CA GLY A 58 10.85 9.39 7.74
C GLY A 58 10.22 8.00 7.88
N ALA A 59 9.17 7.83 8.69
CA ALA A 59 8.47 6.57 8.80
C ALA A 59 7.44 6.39 7.67
N PRO A 60 7.40 5.20 7.01
CA PRO A 60 6.46 4.94 5.94
C PRO A 60 5.03 4.86 6.47
N GLN A 61 4.09 5.49 5.77
CA GLN A 61 2.67 5.54 6.04
C GLN A 61 1.86 5.38 4.76
N GLY A 62 0.56 5.13 4.89
CA GLY A 62 -0.36 5.05 3.77
C GLY A 62 -1.13 3.73 3.75
N VAL A 63 -2.14 3.68 2.89
CA VAL A 63 -3.03 2.52 2.75
C VAL A 63 -2.26 1.27 2.40
N ASP A 64 -1.37 1.36 1.42
CA ASP A 64 -0.58 0.23 0.94
C ASP A 64 0.44 -0.21 1.99
N VAL A 65 1.00 0.75 2.75
CA VAL A 65 1.92 0.47 3.85
C VAL A 65 1.22 -0.32 4.97
N GLU A 66 0.01 0.10 5.37
CA GLU A 66 -0.76 -0.61 6.41
C GLU A 66 -1.22 -1.99 5.93
N MET A 67 -1.67 -2.10 4.66
CA MET A 67 -2.02 -3.39 4.08
C MET A 67 -0.82 -4.33 4.00
N ALA A 68 0.34 -3.83 3.56
CA ALA A 68 1.56 -4.61 3.47
C ALA A 68 2.05 -5.10 4.84
N ARG A 69 2.04 -4.22 5.85
CA ARG A 69 2.39 -4.60 7.23
C ARG A 69 1.55 -5.74 7.73
N GLU A 70 0.23 -5.64 7.60
CA GLU A 70 -0.67 -6.67 8.10
C GLU A 70 -0.60 -7.96 7.27
N ALA A 71 -0.55 -7.87 5.93
CA ALA A 71 -0.45 -9.02 5.06
C ALA A 71 0.83 -9.82 5.32
N PHE A 72 1.99 -9.16 5.31
CA PHE A 72 3.28 -9.82 5.52
C PHE A 72 3.45 -10.32 6.96
N ARG A 73 2.91 -9.63 7.96
CA ARG A 73 2.84 -10.13 9.32
C ARG A 73 2.07 -11.46 9.41
N ARG A 74 0.92 -11.58 8.73
CA ARG A 74 0.15 -12.85 8.67
C ARG A 74 0.92 -13.95 7.96
N MET A 75 1.73 -13.61 6.99
CA MET A 75 2.57 -14.54 6.22
C MET A 75 3.89 -14.88 6.92
N GLY A 76 4.22 -14.27 8.07
CA GLY A 76 5.46 -14.52 8.80
C GLY A 76 6.69 -13.81 8.21
N TYR A 77 6.51 -12.66 7.57
CA TYR A 77 7.59 -11.82 7.04
C TYR A 77 7.67 -10.48 7.79
N GLU A 78 8.87 -9.87 7.79
CA GLU A 78 9.12 -8.50 8.22
C GLU A 78 9.14 -7.58 6.96
N PRO A 79 8.13 -6.71 6.74
CA PRO A 79 8.12 -5.78 5.62
C PRO A 79 9.09 -4.62 5.87
N VAL A 80 9.96 -4.35 4.88
CA VAL A 80 10.90 -3.23 4.87
C VAL A 80 10.56 -2.34 3.69
N PHE A 81 10.22 -1.08 3.93
CA PHE A 81 9.85 -0.14 2.88
C PHE A 81 11.08 0.62 2.38
N ARG A 82 11.20 0.75 1.07
CA ARG A 82 12.25 1.47 0.38
C ARG A 82 11.64 2.44 -0.63
N HIS A 83 12.06 3.71 -0.55
CA HIS A 83 11.68 4.68 -1.57
C HIS A 83 12.32 4.30 -2.91
N VAL A 84 11.50 4.31 -3.97
CA VAL A 84 11.89 4.08 -5.36
C VAL A 84 11.19 5.14 -6.20
N ALA A 85 11.93 5.96 -6.92
CA ALA A 85 11.33 6.86 -7.90
C ALA A 85 10.57 6.05 -8.94
N TRP A 86 9.36 6.50 -9.32
CA TRP A 86 8.47 5.66 -10.12
C TRP A 86 9.02 5.31 -11.50
N GLU A 87 9.86 6.14 -12.07
CA GLU A 87 10.61 5.87 -13.31
C GLU A 87 11.64 4.73 -13.18
N ASP A 88 12.19 4.50 -11.98
CA ASP A 88 13.23 3.51 -11.70
C ASP A 88 12.67 2.16 -11.23
N LYS A 89 11.35 2.03 -11.09
CA LYS A 89 10.69 0.83 -10.53
C LYS A 89 11.08 -0.49 -11.21
N ASP A 90 11.26 -0.46 -12.53
CA ASP A 90 11.59 -1.65 -13.31
C ASP A 90 13.02 -2.11 -13.05
N GLU A 91 13.94 -1.18 -12.95
CA GLU A 91 15.35 -1.45 -12.64
C GLU A 91 15.48 -1.98 -11.20
N ALA A 92 14.79 -1.35 -10.24
CA ALA A 92 14.79 -1.77 -8.84
C ALA A 92 14.26 -3.19 -8.61
N LEU A 93 13.28 -3.64 -9.42
CA LEU A 93 12.83 -5.04 -9.43
C LEU A 93 13.85 -5.96 -10.11
N ALA A 94 14.41 -5.54 -11.24
CA ALA A 94 15.27 -6.38 -12.06
C ALA A 94 16.62 -6.66 -11.40
N ASP A 95 17.16 -5.73 -10.64
CA ASP A 95 18.44 -5.85 -9.93
C ASP A 95 18.30 -6.39 -8.50
N GLY A 96 17.05 -6.62 -8.03
CA GLY A 96 16.77 -7.12 -6.69
C GLY A 96 16.94 -6.08 -5.58
N THR A 97 16.98 -4.80 -5.93
CA THR A 97 16.95 -3.70 -4.94
C THR A 97 15.69 -3.76 -4.10
N VAL A 98 14.57 -4.20 -4.69
CA VAL A 98 13.30 -4.49 -4.02
C VAL A 98 12.76 -5.85 -4.48
N ASP A 99 12.00 -6.51 -3.60
CA ASP A 99 11.35 -7.80 -3.91
C ASP A 99 10.02 -7.59 -4.64
N CYS A 100 9.32 -6.50 -4.32
CA CYS A 100 8.06 -6.13 -4.95
C CYS A 100 7.84 -4.61 -4.95
N LEU A 101 6.90 -4.15 -5.79
CA LEU A 101 6.43 -2.77 -5.85
C LEU A 101 4.99 -2.69 -5.34
N TRP A 102 4.74 -1.79 -4.38
CA TRP A 102 3.42 -1.55 -3.82
C TRP A 102 3.21 -0.07 -3.52
N SER A 103 2.56 0.65 -4.43
CA SER A 103 2.33 2.09 -4.34
C SER A 103 1.16 2.51 -5.26
N GLY A 104 -0.05 2.05 -4.97
CA GLY A 104 -1.21 2.33 -5.82
C GLY A 104 -1.06 1.83 -7.25
N PHE A 105 -0.33 0.74 -7.49
CA PHE A 105 0.06 0.34 -8.82
C PHE A 105 -1.13 -0.21 -9.62
N MET A 106 -1.56 0.52 -10.65
CA MET A 106 -2.57 0.08 -11.61
C MET A 106 -2.00 -0.99 -12.55
N MET A 107 -2.70 -2.13 -12.67
CA MET A 107 -2.24 -3.27 -13.46
C MET A 107 -2.43 -3.06 -14.96
N ASN A 108 -3.33 -2.17 -15.35
CA ASN A 108 -3.71 -1.96 -16.74
C ASN A 108 -2.49 -1.67 -17.62
N ASN A 109 -2.45 -2.37 -18.76
CA ASN A 109 -1.43 -2.21 -19.79
C ASN A 109 -0.02 -2.71 -19.44
N CYS A 110 0.10 -3.36 -18.28
CA CYS A 110 1.34 -4.01 -17.84
C CYS A 110 1.07 -5.38 -17.18
N GLU A 111 -0.10 -5.98 -17.46
CA GLU A 111 -0.53 -7.26 -16.90
C GLU A 111 0.47 -8.37 -17.17
N ASP A 112 1.04 -8.38 -18.37
CA ASP A 112 2.03 -9.38 -18.79
C ASP A 112 3.47 -9.03 -18.43
N LYS A 113 3.71 -7.80 -17.90
CA LYS A 113 5.05 -7.31 -17.60
C LYS A 113 5.60 -7.85 -16.28
N TYR A 114 4.72 -8.11 -15.32
CA TYR A 114 5.07 -8.49 -13.96
C TYR A 114 4.40 -9.81 -13.55
N THR A 115 4.88 -10.42 -12.46
CA THR A 115 4.10 -11.36 -11.68
C THR A 115 3.29 -10.56 -10.65
N TRP A 116 1.97 -10.71 -10.64
CA TRP A 116 1.08 -9.90 -9.84
C TRP A 116 0.48 -10.66 -8.66
N ALA A 117 0.37 -9.99 -7.51
CA ALA A 117 -0.62 -10.30 -6.50
C ALA A 117 -1.73 -9.25 -6.58
N ARG A 118 -2.96 -9.69 -6.88
CA ARG A 118 -4.12 -8.80 -7.07
C ARG A 118 -4.68 -8.34 -5.74
N LEU A 119 -4.97 -7.05 -5.61
CA LEU A 119 -5.61 -6.51 -4.41
C LEU A 119 -7.13 -6.67 -4.44
N ASN A 120 -7.72 -6.92 -5.61
CA ASN A 120 -9.16 -6.84 -5.84
C ASN A 120 -9.74 -5.48 -5.40
N LEU A 121 -8.93 -4.43 -5.53
CA LEU A 121 -9.26 -3.04 -5.31
C LEU A 121 -9.19 -2.29 -6.63
N PHE A 122 -10.15 -1.41 -6.89
CA PHE A 122 -10.27 -0.67 -8.15
C PHE A 122 -10.21 0.82 -7.88
N SER A 123 -9.37 1.53 -8.64
CA SER A 123 -9.22 2.97 -8.60
C SER A 123 -9.58 3.59 -9.94
N ARG A 124 -10.24 4.76 -9.91
CA ARG A 124 -10.54 5.54 -11.11
C ARG A 124 -9.35 6.42 -11.45
N LEU A 125 -9.06 6.52 -12.75
CA LEU A 125 -8.14 7.50 -13.33
C LEU A 125 -8.96 8.70 -13.81
N VAL A 126 -8.76 9.85 -13.21
CA VAL A 126 -9.58 11.04 -13.41
C VAL A 126 -8.75 12.26 -13.80
N ALA A 127 -9.41 13.28 -14.35
CA ALA A 127 -8.79 14.57 -14.66
C ALA A 127 -9.33 15.66 -13.73
N VAL A 128 -8.43 16.55 -13.30
CA VAL A 128 -8.75 17.78 -12.56
C VAL A 128 -8.36 18.98 -13.39
N VAL A 129 -9.24 19.96 -13.45
CA VAL A 129 -9.11 21.22 -14.21
C VAL A 129 -9.39 22.42 -13.29
N ARG A 130 -9.08 23.63 -13.74
CA ARG A 130 -9.51 24.84 -13.03
C ARG A 130 -11.03 24.92 -12.96
N ALA A 131 -11.57 25.37 -11.85
CA ALA A 131 -13.02 25.50 -11.64
C ALA A 131 -13.68 26.44 -12.64
N ASP A 132 -12.96 27.50 -13.05
CA ASP A 132 -13.42 28.53 -14.01
C ASP A 132 -13.13 28.15 -15.49
N SER A 133 -12.58 26.98 -15.78
CA SER A 133 -12.32 26.52 -17.15
C SER A 133 -13.59 26.12 -17.89
N ALA A 134 -13.52 26.15 -19.22
CA ALA A 134 -14.62 25.71 -20.09
C ALA A 134 -14.70 24.17 -20.25
N TYR A 135 -13.75 23.42 -19.73
CA TYR A 135 -13.71 21.96 -19.84
C TYR A 135 -14.82 21.34 -18.99
N ALA A 136 -15.93 20.94 -19.56
CA ALA A 136 -17.06 20.34 -18.83
C ALA A 136 -16.95 18.83 -18.69
N ASP A 137 -16.38 18.15 -19.68
CA ASP A 137 -16.23 16.70 -19.73
C ASP A 137 -14.84 16.32 -20.25
N LEU A 138 -14.52 15.02 -20.19
CA LEU A 138 -13.24 14.45 -20.63
C LEU A 138 -12.93 14.78 -22.10
N ALA A 139 -13.94 14.74 -22.99
CA ALA A 139 -13.77 15.07 -24.40
C ALA A 139 -13.28 16.50 -24.65
N ASP A 140 -13.63 17.44 -23.77
CA ASP A 140 -13.25 18.84 -23.89
C ASP A 140 -11.74 19.06 -23.68
N LEU A 141 -11.04 18.08 -23.11
CA LEU A 141 -9.60 18.13 -22.94
C LEU A 141 -8.84 18.02 -24.28
N ALA A 142 -9.53 17.83 -25.40
CA ALA A 142 -8.90 17.86 -26.71
C ALA A 142 -8.15 19.18 -26.92
N GLY A 143 -6.87 19.11 -27.27
CA GLY A 143 -6.00 20.28 -27.47
C GLY A 143 -5.46 20.92 -26.18
N CYS A 144 -5.79 20.43 -24.98
CA CYS A 144 -5.24 20.93 -23.72
C CYS A 144 -3.77 20.50 -23.50
N ARG A 145 -3.15 21.11 -22.50
CA ARG A 145 -1.86 20.69 -21.92
C ARG A 145 -2.15 19.89 -20.67
N ALA A 146 -1.86 18.61 -20.68
CA ALA A 146 -2.04 17.74 -19.53
C ALA A 146 -0.73 17.49 -18.80
N ALA A 147 -0.75 17.42 -17.46
CA ALA A 147 0.40 17.00 -16.66
C ALA A 147 0.08 15.70 -15.90
N VAL A 148 1.05 14.81 -15.85
CA VAL A 148 0.95 13.46 -15.30
C VAL A 148 2.24 13.05 -14.62
N GLN A 149 2.19 11.99 -13.80
CA GLN A 149 3.41 11.34 -13.35
C GLN A 149 3.99 10.48 -14.48
N VAL A 150 5.31 10.49 -14.61
CA VAL A 150 6.06 9.71 -15.59
C VAL A 150 5.84 8.20 -15.37
N THR A 151 5.87 7.42 -16.43
CA THR A 151 5.66 5.96 -16.45
C THR A 151 4.37 5.47 -15.78
N SER A 152 3.39 6.38 -15.59
CA SER A 152 2.05 6.05 -15.09
C SER A 152 1.12 5.60 -16.23
N TRP A 153 0.00 4.96 -15.86
CA TRP A 153 -1.05 4.63 -16.84
C TRP A 153 -1.68 5.89 -17.47
N ALA A 154 -1.76 7.00 -16.72
CA ALA A 154 -2.20 8.29 -17.24
C ALA A 154 -1.30 8.79 -18.38
N GLU A 155 0.00 8.74 -18.18
CA GLU A 155 0.97 9.11 -19.23
C GLU A 155 0.81 8.23 -20.46
N TYR A 156 0.74 6.90 -20.26
CA TYR A 156 0.57 5.96 -21.35
C TYR A 156 -0.66 6.28 -22.21
N LEU A 157 -1.82 6.47 -21.58
CA LEU A 157 -3.07 6.76 -22.29
C LEU A 157 -2.99 8.08 -23.09
N LEU A 158 -2.46 9.13 -22.46
CA LEU A 158 -2.43 10.46 -23.06
C LEU A 158 -1.35 10.64 -24.13
N ILE A 159 -0.26 9.88 -24.07
CA ILE A 159 0.78 9.88 -25.12
C ILE A 159 0.31 9.07 -26.32
N ARG A 160 -0.23 7.88 -26.12
CA ARG A 160 -0.63 7.01 -27.21
C ARG A 160 -1.90 7.49 -27.92
N GLN A 161 -2.89 7.95 -27.16
CA GLN A 161 -4.16 8.48 -27.70
C GLN A 161 -4.86 7.53 -28.69
N ASP A 162 -4.62 6.22 -28.54
CA ASP A 162 -5.09 5.17 -29.46
C ASP A 162 -6.32 4.41 -28.92
N GLN A 163 -6.76 4.73 -27.69
CA GLN A 163 -7.94 4.11 -27.09
C GLN A 163 -9.19 4.99 -27.28
N PRO A 164 -10.35 4.37 -27.54
CA PRO A 164 -11.62 5.10 -27.63
C PRO A 164 -11.92 5.89 -26.36
N GLY A 165 -12.35 7.14 -26.49
CA GLY A 165 -12.71 8.00 -25.37
C GLY A 165 -11.55 8.78 -24.76
N ILE A 166 -10.29 8.47 -25.10
CA ILE A 166 -9.13 9.25 -24.63
C ILE A 166 -8.99 10.52 -25.48
N PRO A 167 -8.97 11.71 -24.85
CA PRO A 167 -8.88 12.98 -25.58
C PRO A 167 -7.53 13.16 -26.26
N LYS A 168 -7.51 13.75 -27.45
CA LYS A 168 -6.27 14.12 -28.14
C LYS A 168 -5.72 15.42 -27.57
N VAL A 169 -4.91 15.33 -26.52
CA VAL A 169 -4.29 16.50 -25.89
C VAL A 169 -3.17 17.07 -26.78
N LYS A 170 -2.91 18.38 -26.64
CA LYS A 170 -1.84 19.08 -27.38
C LYS A 170 -0.46 18.70 -26.89
N ALA A 171 -0.30 18.53 -25.59
CA ALA A 171 0.97 18.18 -24.94
C ALA A 171 0.72 17.40 -23.66
N VAL A 172 1.60 16.45 -23.37
CA VAL A 172 1.69 15.75 -22.10
C VAL A 172 2.99 16.16 -21.44
N TYR A 173 2.92 16.67 -20.23
CA TYR A 173 4.06 17.02 -19.38
C TYR A 173 4.20 15.95 -18.30
N SER A 174 5.28 15.21 -18.35
CA SER A 174 5.56 14.11 -17.41
C SER A 174 6.56 14.57 -16.36
N PHE A 175 6.26 14.26 -15.09
CA PHE A 175 7.05 14.65 -13.93
C PHE A 175 7.32 13.44 -13.05
N SER A 176 8.43 13.47 -12.32
CA SER A 176 8.82 12.36 -11.44
C SER A 176 7.88 12.18 -10.25
N SER A 177 7.25 13.25 -9.77
CA SER A 177 6.35 13.20 -8.61
C SER A 177 5.01 13.88 -8.83
N MET A 178 3.99 13.49 -8.07
CA MET A 178 2.68 14.17 -8.08
C MET A 178 2.77 15.59 -7.51
N GLU A 179 3.72 15.88 -6.63
CA GLU A 179 3.91 17.25 -6.13
C GLU A 179 4.33 18.20 -7.26
N GLU A 180 5.22 17.76 -8.15
CA GLU A 180 5.59 18.53 -9.36
C GLU A 180 4.40 18.71 -10.30
N VAL A 181 3.58 17.67 -10.50
CA VAL A 181 2.32 17.74 -11.26
C VAL A 181 1.38 18.78 -10.65
N PHE A 182 1.22 18.80 -9.33
CA PHE A 182 0.41 19.79 -8.63
C PHE A 182 1.00 21.19 -8.73
N ALA A 183 2.32 21.32 -8.66
CA ALA A 183 2.99 22.62 -8.76
C ALA A 183 2.79 23.26 -10.15
N VAL A 184 2.89 22.49 -11.24
CA VAL A 184 2.67 23.04 -12.60
C VAL A 184 1.22 23.40 -12.85
N MET A 185 0.27 22.67 -12.25
CA MET A 185 -1.15 23.03 -12.28
C MET A 185 -1.42 24.34 -11.55
N ARG A 186 -0.87 24.50 -10.32
CA ARG A 186 -0.97 25.75 -9.54
C ARG A 186 -0.38 26.97 -10.27
N LYS A 187 0.70 26.78 -11.04
CA LYS A 187 1.36 27.81 -11.83
C LYS A 187 0.67 28.09 -13.18
N GLY A 188 -0.34 27.31 -13.57
CA GLY A 188 -1.06 27.48 -14.83
C GLY A 188 -0.25 27.01 -16.07
N TYR A 189 0.77 26.21 -15.89
CA TYR A 189 1.53 25.63 -17.03
C TYR A 189 0.80 24.44 -17.65
N ALA A 190 -0.01 23.73 -16.89
CA ALA A 190 -0.93 22.72 -17.39
C ALA A 190 -2.38 23.19 -17.26
N ASP A 191 -3.23 22.75 -18.19
CA ASP A 191 -4.67 23.01 -18.21
C ASP A 191 -5.43 21.93 -17.45
N ALA A 192 -4.89 20.72 -17.40
CA ALA A 192 -5.41 19.57 -16.67
C ALA A 192 -4.28 18.77 -16.01
N ILE A 193 -4.59 18.11 -14.88
CA ILE A 193 -3.76 17.06 -14.28
C ILE A 193 -4.55 15.76 -14.26
N VAL A 194 -3.86 14.63 -14.46
CA VAL A 194 -4.49 13.30 -14.51
C VAL A 194 -3.78 12.35 -13.58
N GLY A 195 -4.56 11.62 -12.78
CA GLY A 195 -4.06 10.66 -11.81
C GLY A 195 -5.17 9.88 -11.11
N HIS A 196 -4.82 9.14 -10.09
CA HIS A 196 -5.79 8.43 -9.25
C HIS A 196 -6.75 9.41 -8.56
N GLU A 197 -8.02 9.06 -8.53
CA GLU A 197 -9.07 9.89 -7.91
C GLU A 197 -8.76 10.27 -6.46
N CYS A 198 -8.31 9.31 -5.64
CA CYS A 198 -8.00 9.59 -4.23
C CYS A 198 -6.80 10.53 -4.07
N VAL A 199 -5.79 10.45 -4.95
CA VAL A 199 -4.63 11.36 -4.96
C VAL A 199 -5.06 12.78 -5.37
N LEU A 200 -5.87 12.90 -6.43
CA LEU A 200 -6.35 14.20 -6.90
C LEU A 200 -7.36 14.83 -5.94
N ASN A 201 -8.08 14.05 -5.12
CA ASN A 201 -8.93 14.58 -4.06
C ASN A 201 -8.13 15.31 -2.97
N ILE A 202 -6.91 14.87 -2.68
CA ILE A 202 -6.02 15.60 -1.75
C ILE A 202 -5.69 16.98 -2.33
N PHE A 203 -5.30 17.03 -3.61
CA PHE A 203 -5.05 18.30 -4.28
C PHE A 203 -6.27 19.23 -4.28
N LEU A 204 -7.48 18.69 -4.49
CA LEU A 204 -8.71 19.47 -4.44
C LEU A 204 -9.00 20.01 -3.04
N ALA A 205 -8.80 19.21 -2.00
CA ALA A 205 -8.99 19.62 -0.61
C ALA A 205 -8.02 20.75 -0.20
N GLU A 206 -6.76 20.69 -0.64
CA GLU A 206 -5.77 21.73 -0.38
C GLU A 206 -6.00 23.02 -1.19
N ASN A 207 -6.81 22.96 -2.24
CA ASN A 207 -7.05 24.07 -3.17
C ASN A 207 -8.55 24.35 -3.35
N GLU A 208 -9.31 24.34 -2.27
CA GLU A 208 -10.77 24.41 -2.25
C GLU A 208 -11.32 25.54 -3.16
N GLY A 209 -12.31 25.19 -3.99
CA GLY A 209 -12.99 26.11 -4.91
C GLY A 209 -12.18 26.57 -6.13
N ARG A 210 -10.89 26.25 -6.22
CA ARG A 210 -10.02 26.69 -7.33
C ARG A 210 -10.00 25.71 -8.50
N TYR A 211 -10.21 24.44 -8.21
CA TYR A 211 -10.18 23.35 -9.18
C TYR A 211 -11.39 22.44 -9.00
N ARG A 212 -11.69 21.64 -10.00
CA ARG A 212 -12.73 20.62 -9.97
C ARG A 212 -12.30 19.37 -10.73
N MET A 213 -12.83 18.25 -10.34
CA MET A 213 -12.70 16.98 -11.03
C MET A 213 -13.72 16.89 -12.16
N LEU A 214 -13.34 16.31 -13.30
CA LEU A 214 -14.27 15.92 -14.33
C LEU A 214 -14.97 14.62 -13.95
N GLU A 215 -16.27 14.49 -14.21
CA GLU A 215 -17.08 13.34 -13.79
C GLU A 215 -16.70 12.06 -14.53
N THR A 216 -16.46 12.17 -15.85
CA THR A 216 -16.07 11.05 -16.70
C THR A 216 -14.60 10.68 -16.46
N PRO A 217 -14.31 9.45 -15.98
CA PRO A 217 -12.92 9.01 -15.79
C PRO A 217 -12.29 8.64 -17.14
N LEU A 218 -10.95 8.73 -17.20
CA LEU A 218 -10.20 8.16 -18.32
C LEU A 218 -10.27 6.63 -18.31
N GLY A 219 -10.46 6.03 -17.15
CA GLY A 219 -10.61 4.61 -16.97
C GLY A 219 -10.70 4.20 -15.50
N THR A 220 -10.90 2.92 -15.29
CA THR A 220 -10.84 2.27 -13.96
C THR A 220 -9.90 1.09 -14.05
N ALA A 221 -9.01 0.97 -13.09
CA ALA A 221 -8.00 -0.08 -13.05
C ALA A 221 -8.04 -0.85 -11.74
N GLU A 222 -7.75 -2.13 -11.81
CA GLU A 222 -7.41 -2.95 -10.65
C GLU A 222 -6.02 -2.58 -10.15
N LEU A 223 -5.87 -2.51 -8.82
CA LEU A 223 -4.59 -2.32 -8.15
C LEU A 223 -3.94 -3.66 -7.85
N GLY A 224 -2.61 -3.71 -7.90
CA GLY A 224 -1.85 -4.92 -7.62
C GLY A 224 -0.49 -4.63 -7.00
N VAL A 225 0.10 -5.68 -6.44
CA VAL A 225 1.51 -5.72 -6.03
C VAL A 225 2.31 -6.42 -7.12
N ALA A 226 3.32 -5.75 -7.66
CA ALA A 226 4.11 -6.25 -8.76
C ALA A 226 5.42 -6.88 -8.27
N PHE A 227 5.71 -8.07 -8.75
CA PHE A 227 6.99 -8.78 -8.58
C PHE A 227 7.68 -8.89 -9.94
N GLN A 228 8.99 -9.14 -9.92
CA GLN A 228 9.72 -9.44 -11.15
C GLN A 228 9.05 -10.59 -11.92
N LYS A 229 8.85 -10.43 -13.22
CA LYS A 229 8.19 -11.44 -14.08
C LYS A 229 8.87 -12.80 -13.97
N GLY A 230 8.07 -13.82 -13.68
CA GLY A 230 8.55 -15.21 -13.52
C GLY A 230 9.32 -15.46 -12.23
N ALA A 231 9.42 -14.46 -11.34
CA ALA A 231 9.99 -14.63 -10.01
C ALA A 231 8.89 -14.49 -8.94
N HIS A 232 9.11 -15.09 -7.77
CA HIS A 232 8.24 -14.98 -6.60
C HIS A 232 6.76 -15.39 -6.83
N GLU A 233 6.46 -16.24 -7.80
CA GLU A 233 5.08 -16.64 -8.15
C GLU A 233 4.31 -17.20 -6.95
N GLU A 234 4.97 -18.04 -6.14
CA GLU A 234 4.33 -18.61 -4.95
C GLU A 234 4.11 -17.55 -3.87
N LEU A 235 5.04 -16.64 -3.68
CA LEU A 235 4.88 -15.52 -2.73
C LEU A 235 3.76 -14.57 -3.17
N ALA A 236 3.68 -14.26 -4.47
CA ALA A 236 2.59 -13.45 -5.03
C ALA A 236 1.23 -14.12 -4.81
N ARG A 237 1.13 -15.43 -5.05
CA ARG A 237 -0.10 -16.20 -4.83
C ARG A 237 -0.50 -16.24 -3.35
N GLN A 238 0.46 -16.43 -2.43
CA GLN A 238 0.20 -16.41 -0.99
C GLN A 238 -0.25 -15.02 -0.53
N LEU A 239 0.38 -13.96 -1.05
CA LEU A 239 -0.01 -12.58 -0.75
C LEU A 239 -1.45 -12.30 -1.23
N GLU A 240 -1.80 -12.69 -2.46
CA GLU A 240 -3.16 -12.54 -2.99
C GLU A 240 -4.20 -13.26 -2.13
N GLN A 241 -3.90 -14.49 -1.69
CA GLN A 241 -4.77 -15.23 -0.78
C GLN A 241 -4.93 -14.51 0.57
N THR A 242 -3.82 -14.04 1.17
CA THR A 242 -3.84 -13.31 2.44
C THR A 242 -4.65 -12.01 2.33
N LEU A 243 -4.51 -11.29 1.21
CA LEU A 243 -5.30 -10.08 0.94
C LEU A 243 -6.80 -10.39 0.80
N ALA A 244 -7.16 -11.51 0.17
CA ALA A 244 -8.54 -11.96 0.10
C ALA A 244 -9.12 -12.29 1.50
N GLU A 245 -8.33 -12.93 2.36
CA GLU A 245 -8.69 -13.17 3.77
C GLU A 245 -8.87 -11.87 4.55
N MET A 246 -7.98 -10.89 4.35
CA MET A 246 -8.08 -9.55 4.96
C MET A 246 -9.30 -8.78 4.46
N ALA A 247 -9.69 -8.97 3.21
CA ALA A 247 -10.92 -8.39 2.67
C ALA A 247 -12.17 -9.04 3.32
N ALA A 248 -12.16 -10.37 3.45
CA ALA A 248 -13.26 -11.14 4.02
C ALA A 248 -13.48 -10.87 5.53
N ASP A 249 -12.41 -10.66 6.30
CA ASP A 249 -12.50 -10.37 7.75
C ASP A 249 -12.70 -8.86 8.05
N GLY A 250 -12.79 -8.01 7.04
CA GLY A 250 -13.03 -6.57 7.16
C GLY A 250 -11.78 -5.73 7.44
N THR A 251 -10.58 -6.32 7.50
CA THR A 251 -9.33 -5.60 7.73
C THR A 251 -9.07 -4.57 6.63
N VAL A 252 -9.24 -4.95 5.35
CA VAL A 252 -9.09 -4.03 4.21
C VAL A 252 -10.07 -2.87 4.33
N ALA A 253 -11.35 -3.14 4.59
CA ALA A 253 -12.37 -2.08 4.73
C ALA A 253 -12.05 -1.11 5.88
N LYS A 254 -11.53 -1.61 6.99
CA LYS A 254 -11.09 -0.80 8.14
C LYS A 254 -9.93 0.12 7.75
N ILE A 255 -8.93 -0.38 7.03
CA ILE A 255 -7.79 0.41 6.55
C ILE A 255 -8.28 1.49 5.59
N LEU A 256 -9.05 1.14 4.55
CA LEU A 256 -9.59 2.11 3.59
C LEU A 256 -10.41 3.23 4.30
N THR A 257 -11.18 2.87 5.31
CA THR A 257 -11.98 3.82 6.10
C THR A 257 -11.10 4.76 6.91
N ALA A 258 -10.02 4.25 7.52
CA ALA A 258 -9.09 5.08 8.31
C ALA A 258 -8.40 6.16 7.45
N TYR A 259 -8.23 5.91 6.17
CA TYR A 259 -7.68 6.88 5.20
C TYR A 259 -8.74 7.67 4.43
N GLY A 260 -10.04 7.47 4.74
CA GLY A 260 -11.14 8.21 4.11
C GLY A 260 -11.40 7.89 2.64
N ILE A 261 -10.92 6.75 2.13
CA ILE A 261 -11.02 6.38 0.70
C ILE A 261 -11.93 5.19 0.42
N SER A 262 -12.67 4.70 1.42
CA SER A 262 -13.54 3.53 1.29
C SER A 262 -14.68 3.68 0.25
N GLY A 263 -15.04 4.92 -0.11
CA GLY A 263 -16.02 5.21 -1.18
C GLY A 263 -15.40 5.48 -2.55
N ILE A 264 -14.07 5.64 -2.61
CA ILE A 264 -13.32 6.05 -3.81
C ILE A 264 -12.62 4.84 -4.41
N VAL A 265 -11.92 4.05 -3.59
CA VAL A 265 -11.34 2.77 -3.98
C VAL A 265 -12.38 1.68 -3.72
N ARG A 266 -12.79 0.96 -4.77
CA ARG A 266 -13.86 -0.04 -4.70
C ARG A 266 -13.28 -1.43 -4.57
N MET A 267 -13.85 -2.24 -3.68
CA MET A 267 -13.57 -3.68 -3.63
C MET A 267 -14.29 -4.39 -4.77
N GLY A 268 -13.63 -5.36 -5.41
CA GLY A 268 -14.23 -6.20 -6.41
C GLY A 268 -15.43 -6.99 -5.85
N GLY A 269 -16.46 -7.20 -6.64
CA GLY A 269 -17.68 -7.86 -6.23
C GLY A 269 -18.77 -6.93 -5.64
N SER A 270 -18.48 -5.65 -5.40
CA SER A 270 -19.49 -4.65 -5.09
C SER A 270 -20.01 -3.99 -6.38
N GLU A 271 -20.71 -4.73 -7.24
CA GLU A 271 -21.52 -4.10 -8.26
C GLU A 271 -22.64 -3.33 -7.57
N SER A 272 -22.52 -2.01 -7.58
CA SER A 272 -23.67 -1.15 -7.28
C SER A 272 -24.69 -1.34 -8.42
N LYS A 273 -25.81 -1.96 -8.09
CA LYS A 273 -27.02 -1.91 -8.90
C LYS A 273 -27.52 -0.47 -9.05
#